data_a26747688e66b47a8e0fd900b7e90dcf
#
_entry.id   a26747688e66b47a8e0fd900b7e90dcf
#
_cell.length_a   1.000
_cell.length_b   1.000
_cell.length_c   1.000
_cell.angle_alpha   90.00
_cell.angle_beta   90.00
_cell.angle_gamma   90.00
#
_symmetry.space_group_name_H-M   'P 1'
#
loop_
_entity.id
_entity.type
_entity.pdbx_description
1 polymer ?
#
loop_
_entity_poly.entity_id
_entity_poly.type
_entity_poly.pdbx_seq_one_letter_code
_entity_poly.pdbx_strand_id
1 'polypeptide(L)'
;MKTLAWDEKICEIFGIPACALARVCDSDAVYGTTTMEGLFSEPVPICGVLGDSHAALFGQGCLKPGMIKATYGTGSSLMMNIGDKPIQSSHGVVTSLAWGRGGKVDYVLEGNLNYTGAVITWLKDDLKLISSAKETEGLAREANPADRTYLVPAFTGFGAPYWDEKATASISGITRTTGKAEVVKAALDCIAYQITDLVRAMEQDTGMRIEELRVDGGPTRNGYLMQFQSDITNKRVNIPDAEELSGIGAAYMAGISAGVYDLEKLAGNMKRSVYEPKMDDEIREKKYAGWKKAVDGVLSK
;
A
#
# COMPACT_ATOMS: atom_id res chain seq x y z
N MET A 1 -19.88 -8.40 -3.39
CA MET A 1 -18.89 -8.64 -4.47
C MET A 1 -19.44 -9.53 -5.58
N LYS A 2 -20.05 -10.69 -5.31
CA LYS A 2 -20.54 -11.62 -6.37
C LYS A 2 -21.69 -11.07 -7.21
N THR A 3 -22.62 -10.33 -6.60
CA THR A 3 -23.82 -9.79 -7.24
C THR A 3 -23.62 -8.40 -7.85
N LEU A 4 -22.56 -7.71 -7.47
CA LEU A 4 -22.26 -6.31 -7.83
C LEU A 4 -23.43 -5.36 -7.51
N ALA A 5 -24.14 -5.65 -6.43
CA ALA A 5 -25.29 -4.90 -5.94
C ALA A 5 -25.23 -4.77 -4.41
N TRP A 6 -25.97 -3.80 -3.89
CA TRP A 6 -26.16 -3.68 -2.44
C TRP A 6 -26.81 -4.96 -1.89
N ASP A 7 -26.29 -5.44 -0.76
CA ASP A 7 -26.84 -6.62 -0.09
C ASP A 7 -28.00 -6.22 0.81
N GLU A 8 -29.19 -6.72 0.50
CA GLU A 8 -30.43 -6.36 1.22
C GLU A 8 -30.38 -6.73 2.70
N LYS A 9 -29.77 -7.88 3.05
CA LYS A 9 -29.63 -8.30 4.45
C LYS A 9 -28.68 -7.38 5.22
N ILE A 10 -27.59 -6.97 4.60
CA ILE A 10 -26.66 -6.01 5.21
C ILE A 10 -27.34 -4.66 5.39
N CYS A 11 -28.09 -4.20 4.39
CA CYS A 11 -28.88 -2.97 4.50
C CYS A 11 -29.89 -3.05 5.65
N GLU A 12 -30.58 -4.18 5.81
CA GLU A 12 -31.52 -4.43 6.91
C GLU A 12 -30.84 -4.40 8.28
N ILE A 13 -29.68 -5.08 8.44
CA ILE A 13 -28.90 -5.09 9.69
C ILE A 13 -28.49 -3.69 10.11
N PHE A 14 -28.08 -2.84 9.15
CA PHE A 14 -27.68 -1.46 9.41
C PHE A 14 -28.85 -0.46 9.45
N GLY A 15 -30.08 -0.92 9.18
CA GLY A 15 -31.26 -0.04 9.13
C GLY A 15 -31.21 0.96 7.98
N ILE A 16 -30.52 0.67 6.89
CA ILE A 16 -30.34 1.55 5.73
C ILE A 16 -31.32 1.11 4.63
N PRO A 17 -32.30 1.94 4.26
CA PRO A 17 -33.20 1.61 3.14
C PRO A 17 -32.42 1.62 1.82
N ALA A 18 -32.60 0.58 1.00
CA ALA A 18 -31.88 0.44 -0.28
C ALA A 18 -32.10 1.65 -1.22
N CYS A 19 -33.23 2.33 -1.14
CA CYS A 19 -33.52 3.54 -1.93
C CYS A 19 -32.67 4.75 -1.53
N ALA A 20 -32.02 4.74 -0.35
CA ALA A 20 -31.08 5.79 0.08
C ALA A 20 -29.66 5.57 -0.42
N LEU A 21 -29.37 4.42 -1.04
CA LEU A 21 -28.04 4.08 -1.56
C LEU A 21 -27.92 4.47 -3.02
N ALA A 22 -26.72 4.94 -3.40
CA ALA A 22 -26.43 5.28 -4.78
C ALA A 22 -26.47 4.04 -5.69
N ARG A 23 -26.80 4.24 -6.95
CA ARG A 23 -26.74 3.19 -7.96
C ARG A 23 -25.28 2.73 -8.15
N VAL A 24 -25.05 1.43 -8.14
CA VAL A 24 -23.75 0.84 -8.50
C VAL A 24 -23.56 0.93 -10.01
N CYS A 25 -22.43 1.49 -10.43
CA CYS A 25 -22.07 1.66 -11.84
C CYS A 25 -20.63 1.25 -12.07
N ASP A 26 -20.28 0.92 -13.33
CA ASP A 26 -18.88 0.74 -13.73
C ASP A 26 -18.09 2.03 -13.52
N SER A 27 -16.80 1.92 -13.25
CA SER A 27 -15.91 3.07 -13.02
C SER A 27 -15.78 3.99 -14.26
N ASP A 28 -16.02 3.44 -15.45
CA ASP A 28 -16.02 4.13 -16.75
C ASP A 28 -17.43 4.54 -17.23
N ALA A 29 -18.45 4.42 -16.38
CA ALA A 29 -19.80 4.88 -16.72
C ALA A 29 -19.86 6.41 -16.84
N VAL A 30 -20.81 6.92 -17.60
CA VAL A 30 -21.09 8.35 -17.65
C VAL A 30 -21.96 8.72 -16.45
N TYR A 31 -21.39 9.45 -15.50
CA TYR A 31 -22.05 9.90 -14.25
C TYR A 31 -22.78 11.23 -14.40
N GLY A 32 -22.47 11.97 -15.44
CA GLY A 32 -23.02 13.28 -15.74
C GLY A 32 -22.12 14.03 -16.72
N THR A 33 -22.37 15.31 -16.86
CA THR A 33 -21.58 16.22 -17.70
C THR A 33 -21.24 17.49 -16.92
N THR A 34 -20.19 18.18 -17.34
CA THR A 34 -19.78 19.46 -16.74
C THR A 34 -19.19 20.38 -17.80
N THR A 35 -19.39 21.68 -17.63
CA THR A 35 -18.70 22.74 -18.38
C THR A 35 -17.50 23.28 -17.62
N MET A 36 -17.18 22.74 -16.41
CA MET A 36 -16.18 23.30 -15.49
C MET A 36 -16.37 24.80 -15.27
N GLU A 37 -17.59 25.15 -14.84
CA GLU A 37 -18.00 26.56 -14.60
C GLU A 37 -17.88 27.47 -15.84
N GLY A 38 -18.07 26.90 -17.03
CA GLY A 38 -17.99 27.63 -18.29
C GLY A 38 -16.59 27.67 -18.93
N LEU A 39 -15.62 26.92 -18.38
CA LEU A 39 -14.30 26.79 -18.98
C LEU A 39 -14.39 26.09 -20.35
N PHE A 40 -15.28 25.13 -20.49
CA PHE A 40 -15.57 24.45 -21.75
C PHE A 40 -16.82 25.04 -22.39
N SER A 41 -16.77 25.30 -23.69
CA SER A 41 -17.92 25.78 -24.48
C SER A 41 -19.03 24.74 -24.60
N GLU A 42 -18.65 23.45 -24.60
CA GLU A 42 -19.56 22.31 -24.65
C GLU A 42 -19.38 21.43 -23.41
N PRO A 43 -20.47 20.83 -22.88
CA PRO A 43 -20.38 19.91 -21.75
C PRO A 43 -19.52 18.70 -22.06
N VAL A 44 -18.58 18.36 -21.16
CA VAL A 44 -17.77 17.16 -21.25
C VAL A 44 -18.26 16.09 -20.26
N PRO A 45 -18.18 14.79 -20.59
CA PRO A 45 -18.65 13.73 -19.70
C PRO A 45 -17.74 13.57 -18.46
N ILE A 46 -18.36 13.26 -17.32
CA ILE A 46 -17.70 12.75 -16.13
C ILE A 46 -17.76 11.22 -16.21
N CYS A 47 -16.67 10.59 -16.62
CA CYS A 47 -16.64 9.15 -16.96
C CYS A 47 -15.39 8.42 -16.43
N GLY A 48 -14.86 8.85 -15.29
CA GLY A 48 -13.74 8.19 -14.60
C GLY A 48 -13.89 8.38 -13.10
N VAL A 49 -14.52 7.40 -12.42
CA VAL A 49 -14.75 7.46 -10.98
C VAL A 49 -14.15 6.23 -10.31
N LEU A 50 -13.18 6.46 -9.44
CA LEU A 50 -12.45 5.45 -8.68
C LEU A 50 -12.24 5.93 -7.25
N GLY A 51 -12.23 5.01 -6.28
CA GLY A 51 -11.68 5.30 -4.96
C GLY A 51 -10.20 5.67 -5.07
N ASP A 52 -9.69 6.52 -4.18
CA ASP A 52 -8.33 7.08 -4.24
C ASP A 52 -7.23 6.01 -4.37
N SER A 53 -7.26 5.00 -3.51
CA SER A 53 -6.28 3.90 -3.54
C SER A 53 -6.42 3.02 -4.78
N HIS A 54 -7.64 2.82 -5.29
CA HIS A 54 -7.91 2.09 -6.52
C HIS A 54 -7.46 2.88 -7.76
N ALA A 55 -7.69 4.19 -7.72
CA ALA A 55 -7.18 5.11 -8.74
C ALA A 55 -5.65 5.12 -8.77
N ALA A 56 -4.98 5.12 -7.61
CA ALA A 56 -3.53 5.00 -7.54
C ALA A 56 -3.03 3.66 -8.10
N LEU A 57 -3.72 2.55 -7.84
CA LEU A 57 -3.41 1.25 -8.43
C LEU A 57 -3.49 1.31 -9.96
N PHE A 58 -4.56 1.92 -10.49
CA PHE A 58 -4.76 2.10 -11.92
C PHE A 58 -3.70 3.06 -12.51
N GLY A 59 -3.43 4.18 -11.83
CA GLY A 59 -2.42 5.17 -12.21
C GLY A 59 -1.00 4.62 -12.20
N GLN A 60 -0.69 3.71 -11.27
CA GLN A 60 0.57 2.96 -11.26
C GLN A 60 0.69 1.98 -12.45
N GLY A 61 -0.39 1.75 -13.20
CA GLY A 61 -0.44 0.78 -14.28
C GLY A 61 -0.47 -0.68 -13.79
N CYS A 62 -0.98 -0.94 -12.59
CA CYS A 62 -1.15 -2.29 -12.05
C CYS A 62 -2.40 -2.97 -12.64
N LEU A 63 -2.39 -3.18 -13.95
CA LEU A 63 -3.53 -3.58 -14.76
C LEU A 63 -3.66 -5.09 -15.00
N LYS A 64 -2.67 -5.86 -14.56
CA LYS A 64 -2.64 -7.33 -14.74
C LYS A 64 -2.58 -8.03 -13.39
N PRO A 65 -3.13 -9.25 -13.29
CA PRO A 65 -2.98 -10.06 -12.09
C PRO A 65 -1.52 -10.23 -11.66
N GLY A 66 -1.27 -10.16 -10.37
CA GLY A 66 0.07 -10.21 -9.77
C GLY A 66 0.78 -8.86 -9.67
N MET A 67 0.26 -7.80 -10.30
CA MET A 67 0.82 -6.45 -10.15
C MET A 67 0.32 -5.81 -8.85
N ILE A 68 1.23 -5.19 -8.12
CA ILE A 68 0.98 -4.64 -6.79
C ILE A 68 1.48 -3.19 -6.69
N LYS A 69 0.75 -2.37 -5.95
CA LYS A 69 1.21 -1.05 -5.50
C LYS A 69 1.25 -0.97 -3.99
N ALA A 70 2.12 -0.10 -3.47
CA ALA A 70 2.12 0.33 -2.08
C ALA A 70 2.25 1.85 -2.00
N THR A 71 1.25 2.50 -1.44
CA THR A 71 1.28 3.94 -1.14
C THR A 71 1.72 4.14 0.29
N TYR A 72 2.84 4.84 0.48
CA TYR A 72 3.41 5.16 1.79
C TYR A 72 2.93 6.53 2.25
N GLY A 73 2.18 6.57 3.32
CA GLY A 73 1.67 7.78 3.95
C GLY A 73 1.88 7.78 5.46
N THR A 74 0.96 8.34 6.22
CA THR A 74 0.89 8.19 7.68
C THR A 74 0.78 6.70 8.06
N GLY A 75 -0.16 5.99 7.44
CA GLY A 75 -0.18 4.55 7.26
C GLY A 75 0.26 4.18 5.84
N SER A 76 0.08 2.93 5.44
CA SER A 76 0.30 2.50 4.05
C SER A 76 -0.85 1.63 3.56
N SER A 77 -1.14 1.75 2.28
CA SER A 77 -2.14 0.92 1.58
C SER A 77 -1.45 0.10 0.50
N LEU A 78 -1.55 -1.22 0.62
CA LEU A 78 -1.11 -2.14 -0.42
C LEU A 78 -2.32 -2.68 -1.16
N MET A 79 -2.22 -2.73 -2.48
CA MET A 79 -3.23 -3.34 -3.33
C MET A 79 -2.58 -4.18 -4.41
N MET A 80 -3.03 -5.43 -4.55
CA MET A 80 -2.60 -6.35 -5.59
C MET A 80 -3.78 -6.69 -6.50
N ASN A 81 -3.65 -6.43 -7.78
CA ASN A 81 -4.63 -6.86 -8.77
C ASN A 81 -4.64 -8.39 -8.84
N ILE A 82 -5.82 -9.01 -8.71
CA ILE A 82 -6.01 -10.47 -8.76
C ILE A 82 -6.87 -10.92 -9.93
N GLY A 83 -7.21 -9.99 -10.85
CA GLY A 83 -8.00 -10.27 -12.06
C GLY A 83 -9.50 -10.37 -11.80
N ASP A 84 -10.19 -11.13 -12.62
CA ASP A 84 -11.66 -11.18 -12.72
C ASP A 84 -12.34 -12.11 -11.73
N LYS A 85 -11.59 -12.73 -10.82
CA LYS A 85 -12.13 -13.66 -9.81
C LYS A 85 -11.75 -13.24 -8.40
N PRO A 86 -12.76 -13.02 -7.53
CA PRO A 86 -12.47 -12.70 -6.14
C PRO A 86 -11.88 -13.92 -5.40
N ILE A 87 -10.82 -13.68 -4.64
CA ILE A 87 -10.17 -14.66 -3.78
C ILE A 87 -10.51 -14.29 -2.34
N GLN A 88 -11.02 -15.24 -1.56
CA GLN A 88 -11.18 -15.05 -0.12
C GLN A 88 -9.84 -15.31 0.55
N SER A 89 -9.27 -14.27 1.18
CA SER A 89 -8.00 -14.39 1.89
C SER A 89 -8.11 -15.32 3.10
N SER A 90 -7.08 -16.12 3.30
CA SER A 90 -6.86 -16.92 4.52
C SER A 90 -5.64 -16.42 5.33
N HIS A 91 -4.95 -15.39 4.83
CA HIS A 91 -3.72 -14.86 5.42
C HIS A 91 -3.85 -13.40 5.89
N GLY A 92 -5.09 -12.95 6.21
CA GLY A 92 -5.32 -11.69 6.91
C GLY A 92 -5.34 -10.44 6.04
N VAL A 93 -5.43 -10.56 4.71
CA VAL A 93 -5.71 -9.44 3.81
C VAL A 93 -7.17 -9.42 3.39
N VAL A 94 -7.64 -8.33 2.80
CA VAL A 94 -9.05 -8.14 2.44
C VAL A 94 -9.21 -8.18 0.92
N THR A 95 -10.32 -8.76 0.44
CA THR A 95 -10.67 -8.71 -0.98
C THR A 95 -11.67 -7.59 -1.22
N SER A 96 -11.42 -6.77 -2.23
CA SER A 96 -12.36 -5.75 -2.69
C SER A 96 -12.43 -5.67 -4.22
N LEU A 97 -13.35 -4.83 -4.73
CA LEU A 97 -13.45 -4.53 -6.15
C LEU A 97 -12.32 -3.57 -6.53
N ALA A 98 -11.58 -3.86 -7.59
CA ALA A 98 -10.60 -2.93 -8.15
C ALA A 98 -11.29 -1.81 -8.93
N TRP A 99 -11.97 -2.19 -9.99
CA TRP A 99 -12.79 -1.34 -10.87
C TRP A 99 -13.74 -2.18 -11.70
N GLY A 100 -14.83 -1.56 -12.14
CA GLY A 100 -15.68 -2.05 -13.23
C GLY A 100 -15.37 -1.25 -14.50
N ARG A 101 -15.16 -1.92 -15.63
CA ARG A 101 -14.90 -1.27 -16.90
C ARG A 101 -15.42 -2.10 -18.08
N GLY A 102 -16.30 -1.49 -18.89
CA GLY A 102 -16.88 -2.16 -20.03
C GLY A 102 -17.64 -3.44 -19.67
N GLY A 103 -18.34 -3.46 -18.55
CA GLY A 103 -19.08 -4.60 -18.02
C GLY A 103 -18.22 -5.74 -17.44
N LYS A 104 -16.90 -5.52 -17.28
CA LYS A 104 -15.98 -6.45 -16.62
C LYS A 104 -15.49 -5.86 -15.31
N VAL A 105 -15.31 -6.70 -14.31
CA VAL A 105 -14.82 -6.29 -12.99
C VAL A 105 -13.51 -7.00 -12.69
N ASP A 106 -12.54 -6.21 -12.26
CA ASP A 106 -11.32 -6.71 -11.64
C ASP A 106 -11.40 -6.58 -10.13
N TYR A 107 -10.70 -7.46 -9.44
CA TYR A 107 -10.64 -7.52 -7.98
C TYR A 107 -9.22 -7.27 -7.48
N VAL A 108 -9.11 -6.89 -6.21
CA VAL A 108 -7.83 -6.71 -5.52
C VAL A 108 -7.82 -7.47 -4.20
N LEU A 109 -6.64 -7.90 -3.78
CA LEU A 109 -6.31 -8.08 -2.38
C LEU A 109 -5.71 -6.78 -1.85
N GLU A 110 -6.16 -6.36 -0.68
CA GLU A 110 -5.67 -5.15 -0.03
C GLU A 110 -5.27 -5.41 1.42
N GLY A 111 -4.25 -4.70 1.87
CA GLY A 111 -3.81 -4.66 3.24
C GLY A 111 -3.44 -3.24 3.64
N ASN A 112 -3.94 -2.80 4.79
CA ASN A 112 -3.69 -1.47 5.32
C ASN A 112 -2.83 -1.57 6.57
N LEU A 113 -1.78 -0.73 6.62
CA LEU A 113 -0.89 -0.58 7.75
C LEU A 113 -1.16 0.76 8.43
N ASN A 114 -1.43 0.73 9.71
CA ASN A 114 -1.77 1.95 10.46
C ASN A 114 -0.56 2.85 10.72
N TYR A 115 0.62 2.24 10.87
CA TYR A 115 1.82 2.93 11.30
C TYR A 115 2.99 2.72 10.32
N THR A 116 3.20 3.70 9.44
CA THR A 116 4.39 3.84 8.60
C THR A 116 5.03 5.22 8.82
N GLY A 117 4.62 6.26 8.12
CA GLY A 117 5.09 7.61 8.41
C GLY A 117 4.78 8.08 9.83
N ALA A 118 3.70 7.58 10.44
CA ALA A 118 3.34 7.87 11.82
C ALA A 118 4.41 7.42 12.83
N VAL A 119 5.17 6.35 12.54
CA VAL A 119 6.31 5.93 13.40
C VAL A 119 7.40 7.00 13.40
N ILE A 120 7.65 7.61 12.26
CA ILE A 120 8.65 8.69 12.13
C ILE A 120 8.16 9.96 12.82
N THR A 121 6.86 10.26 12.73
CA THR A 121 6.24 11.35 13.48
C THR A 121 6.40 11.14 14.99
N TRP A 122 6.14 9.93 15.48
CA TRP A 122 6.34 9.56 16.88
C TRP A 122 7.80 9.74 17.34
N LEU A 123 8.80 9.31 16.55
CA LEU A 123 10.21 9.56 16.86
C LEU A 123 10.53 11.05 16.97
N LYS A 124 9.89 11.88 16.13
CA LYS A 124 10.11 13.32 16.06
C LYS A 124 9.36 14.06 17.16
N ASP A 125 8.05 13.88 17.24
CA ASP A 125 7.15 14.74 18.01
C ASP A 125 6.98 14.29 19.45
N ASP A 126 7.04 12.99 19.73
CA ASP A 126 6.88 12.43 21.07
C ASP A 126 8.22 12.11 21.74
N LEU A 127 9.08 11.31 21.09
CA LEU A 127 10.37 10.92 21.63
C LEU A 127 11.45 11.99 21.48
N LYS A 128 11.28 12.97 20.60
CA LYS A 128 12.29 14.03 20.30
C LYS A 128 13.66 13.48 19.90
N LEU A 129 13.70 12.28 19.31
CA LEU A 129 14.94 11.65 18.87
C LEU A 129 15.49 12.28 17.58
N ILE A 130 14.62 12.87 16.75
CA ILE A 130 14.97 13.52 15.49
C ILE A 130 14.27 14.86 15.41
N SER A 131 14.82 15.81 14.66
CA SER A 131 14.21 17.13 14.40
C SER A 131 13.39 17.11 13.11
N SER A 132 13.72 16.22 12.17
CA SER A 132 12.99 16.06 10.92
C SER A 132 13.10 14.63 10.36
N ALA A 133 12.12 14.24 9.55
CA ALA A 133 12.16 12.94 8.87
C ALA A 133 13.38 12.79 7.93
N LYS A 134 13.96 13.89 7.45
CA LYS A 134 15.15 13.86 6.57
C LYS A 134 16.40 13.31 7.25
N GLU A 135 16.49 13.40 8.59
CA GLU A 135 17.63 12.88 9.34
C GLU A 135 17.66 11.35 9.38
N THR A 136 16.50 10.71 9.21
CA THR A 136 16.37 9.27 9.42
C THR A 136 17.22 8.45 8.47
N GLU A 137 17.41 8.88 7.23
CA GLU A 137 18.25 8.17 6.25
C GLU A 137 19.72 8.15 6.69
N GLY A 138 20.28 9.31 7.09
CA GLY A 138 21.65 9.41 7.57
C GLY A 138 21.87 8.54 8.80
N LEU A 139 21.02 8.68 9.82
CA LEU A 139 21.09 7.90 11.03
C LEU A 139 20.99 6.39 10.78
N ALA A 140 20.09 5.95 9.90
CA ALA A 140 19.95 4.53 9.57
C ALA A 140 21.21 3.97 8.88
N ARG A 141 21.91 4.78 8.07
CA ARG A 141 23.18 4.40 7.43
C ARG A 141 24.36 4.37 8.40
N GLU A 142 24.34 5.21 9.45
CA GLU A 142 25.34 5.24 10.52
C GLU A 142 25.18 4.14 11.54
N ALA A 143 23.97 3.56 11.66
CA ALA A 143 23.67 2.52 12.65
C ALA A 143 24.56 1.29 12.48
N ASN A 144 24.90 0.65 13.59
CA ASN A 144 25.69 -0.57 13.59
C ASN A 144 24.97 -1.67 12.77
N PRO A 145 25.57 -2.18 11.68
CA PRO A 145 24.95 -3.18 10.83
C PRO A 145 24.71 -4.53 11.53
N ALA A 146 25.40 -4.80 12.64
CA ALA A 146 25.23 -6.00 13.45
C ALA A 146 24.14 -5.87 14.51
N ASP A 147 23.59 -4.65 14.74
CA ASP A 147 22.50 -4.43 15.68
C ASP A 147 21.24 -5.19 15.28
N ARG A 148 20.51 -5.68 16.27
CA ARG A 148 19.29 -6.48 16.10
C ARG A 148 18.11 -5.89 16.85
N THR A 149 18.05 -4.58 16.94
CA THR A 149 16.90 -3.86 17.49
C THR A 149 15.74 -3.93 16.50
N TYR A 150 14.58 -4.36 16.97
CA TYR A 150 13.33 -4.39 16.23
C TYR A 150 12.31 -3.51 16.94
N LEU A 151 11.58 -2.70 16.16
CA LEU A 151 10.44 -1.93 16.62
C LEU A 151 9.17 -2.53 16.01
N VAL A 152 8.21 -2.92 16.85
CA VAL A 152 6.87 -3.35 16.42
C VAL A 152 5.90 -2.21 16.73
N PRO A 153 5.30 -1.56 15.70
CA PRO A 153 4.55 -0.31 15.88
C PRO A 153 3.06 -0.55 16.17
N ALA A 154 2.72 -1.45 17.08
CA ALA A 154 1.34 -1.76 17.45
C ALA A 154 0.78 -0.74 18.47
N PHE A 155 0.84 0.58 18.16
CA PHE A 155 0.44 1.64 19.09
C PHE A 155 -1.07 1.64 19.40
N THR A 156 -1.91 1.16 18.48
CA THR A 156 -3.36 1.03 18.65
C THR A 156 -3.83 -0.36 18.20
N GLY A 157 -3.15 -1.39 18.66
CA GLY A 157 -3.30 -2.73 18.12
C GLY A 157 -2.49 -2.92 16.84
N PHE A 158 -2.57 -4.13 16.28
CA PHE A 158 -1.87 -4.49 15.06
C PHE A 158 -2.90 -4.88 13.99
N GLY A 159 -2.90 -4.17 12.87
CA GLY A 159 -3.82 -4.40 11.75
C GLY A 159 -3.45 -5.61 10.90
N ALA A 160 -3.75 -5.53 9.62
CA ALA A 160 -3.40 -6.60 8.65
C ALA A 160 -1.90 -6.90 8.67
N PRO A 161 -1.48 -8.18 8.56
CA PRO A 161 -2.33 -9.37 8.45
C PRO A 161 -2.71 -10.01 9.80
N TYR A 162 -2.34 -9.40 10.93
CA TYR A 162 -2.43 -10.02 12.27
C TYR A 162 -3.77 -9.82 12.96
N TRP A 163 -4.42 -8.67 12.76
CA TRP A 163 -5.73 -8.30 13.31
C TRP A 163 -5.84 -8.48 14.84
N ASP A 164 -4.84 -7.99 15.57
CA ASP A 164 -4.78 -8.07 17.02
C ASP A 164 -4.95 -6.68 17.65
N GLU A 165 -6.16 -6.39 18.13
CA GLU A 165 -6.50 -5.12 18.77
C GLU A 165 -5.81 -4.91 20.14
N LYS A 166 -5.33 -5.99 20.77
CA LYS A 166 -4.72 -5.96 22.11
C LYS A 166 -3.21 -5.86 22.04
N ALA A 167 -2.61 -6.07 20.87
CA ALA A 167 -1.17 -5.93 20.71
C ALA A 167 -0.73 -4.51 21.07
N THR A 168 0.44 -4.40 21.71
CA THR A 168 1.05 -3.12 22.09
C THR A 168 2.41 -2.96 21.43
N ALA A 169 2.77 -1.71 21.14
CA ALA A 169 4.07 -1.40 20.54
C ALA A 169 5.23 -1.84 21.43
N SER A 170 6.32 -2.29 20.82
CA SER A 170 7.52 -2.70 21.55
C SER A 170 8.80 -2.37 20.79
N ILE A 171 9.88 -2.18 21.54
CA ILE A 171 11.25 -2.18 21.02
C ILE A 171 11.99 -3.33 21.71
N SER A 172 12.50 -4.27 20.91
CA SER A 172 13.18 -5.48 21.40
C SER A 172 14.58 -5.60 20.81
N GLY A 173 15.41 -6.47 21.39
CA GLY A 173 16.78 -6.69 20.91
C GLY A 173 17.78 -5.59 21.31
N ILE A 174 17.41 -4.68 22.19
CA ILE A 174 18.28 -3.59 22.69
C ILE A 174 19.46 -4.19 23.45
N THR A 175 20.65 -3.65 23.16
CA THR A 175 21.90 -3.99 23.83
C THR A 175 22.58 -2.73 24.40
N ARG A 176 23.70 -2.89 25.09
CA ARG A 176 24.48 -1.75 25.63
C ARG A 176 24.97 -0.79 24.54
N THR A 177 25.08 -1.27 23.29
CA THR A 177 25.56 -0.49 22.15
C THR A 177 24.44 0.08 21.29
N THR A 178 23.18 -0.24 21.59
CA THR A 178 22.03 0.34 20.88
C THR A 178 21.87 1.80 21.29
N GLY A 179 21.97 2.68 20.33
CA GLY A 179 21.82 4.12 20.50
C GLY A 179 20.70 4.70 19.61
N LYS A 180 20.72 6.02 19.44
CA LYS A 180 19.76 6.76 18.64
C LYS A 180 19.68 6.23 17.20
N ALA A 181 20.82 5.98 16.58
CA ALA A 181 20.91 5.55 15.18
C ALA A 181 20.22 4.20 14.96
N GLU A 182 20.45 3.25 15.87
CA GLU A 182 19.85 1.91 15.83
C GLU A 182 18.33 1.95 16.02
N VAL A 183 17.83 2.78 16.94
CA VAL A 183 16.39 2.95 17.18
C VAL A 183 15.71 3.58 15.95
N VAL A 184 16.31 4.61 15.34
CA VAL A 184 15.79 5.25 14.13
C VAL A 184 15.82 4.27 12.96
N LYS A 185 16.88 3.47 12.82
CA LYS A 185 16.97 2.42 11.82
C LYS A 185 15.86 1.37 12.02
N ALA A 186 15.63 0.89 13.24
CA ALA A 186 14.58 -0.06 13.53
C ALA A 186 13.19 0.48 13.19
N ALA A 187 12.96 1.78 13.35
CA ALA A 187 11.73 2.46 12.95
C ALA A 187 11.54 2.52 11.43
N LEU A 188 12.61 2.69 10.64
CA LEU A 188 12.52 2.58 9.18
C LEU A 188 12.35 1.12 8.73
N ASP A 189 13.14 0.22 9.33
CA ASP A 189 13.10 -1.22 9.01
C ASP A 189 11.71 -1.81 9.28
N CYS A 190 11.01 -1.39 10.37
CA CYS A 190 9.68 -1.90 10.69
C CYS A 190 8.64 -1.57 9.61
N ILE A 191 8.78 -0.44 8.92
CA ILE A 191 7.92 -0.10 7.77
C ILE A 191 8.07 -1.15 6.68
N ALA A 192 9.31 -1.46 6.31
CA ALA A 192 9.60 -2.43 5.25
C ALA A 192 9.20 -3.86 5.65
N TYR A 193 9.35 -4.24 6.91
CA TYR A 193 8.91 -5.54 7.41
C TYR A 193 7.39 -5.71 7.33
N GLN A 194 6.62 -4.72 7.77
CA GLN A 194 5.15 -4.76 7.69
C GLN A 194 4.67 -4.90 6.23
N ILE A 195 5.26 -4.13 5.31
CA ILE A 195 5.01 -4.27 3.87
C ILE A 195 5.32 -5.69 3.40
N THR A 196 6.44 -6.27 3.85
CA THR A 196 6.86 -7.63 3.49
C THR A 196 5.86 -8.68 3.99
N ASP A 197 5.31 -8.50 5.20
CA ASP A 197 4.27 -9.39 5.74
C ASP A 197 3.05 -9.43 4.82
N LEU A 198 2.58 -8.26 4.34
CA LEU A 198 1.44 -8.18 3.44
C LEU A 198 1.75 -8.75 2.05
N VAL A 199 2.94 -8.47 1.51
CA VAL A 199 3.38 -9.04 0.21
C VAL A 199 3.39 -10.56 0.27
N ARG A 200 3.97 -11.15 1.33
CA ARG A 200 4.01 -12.60 1.54
C ARG A 200 2.60 -13.19 1.71
N ALA A 201 1.71 -12.52 2.46
CA ALA A 201 0.32 -12.94 2.62
C ALA A 201 -0.43 -12.97 1.28
N MET A 202 -0.26 -11.94 0.45
CA MET A 202 -0.88 -11.87 -0.87
C MET A 202 -0.32 -12.93 -1.83
N GLU A 203 0.99 -13.22 -1.81
CA GLU A 203 1.57 -14.31 -2.58
C GLU A 203 1.05 -15.68 -2.14
N GLN A 204 0.88 -15.90 -0.83
CA GLN A 204 0.32 -17.16 -0.28
C GLN A 204 -1.14 -17.36 -0.67
N ASP A 205 -1.97 -16.31 -0.59
CA ASP A 205 -3.40 -16.40 -0.94
C ASP A 205 -3.64 -16.63 -2.43
N THR A 206 -2.78 -16.07 -3.28
CA THR A 206 -2.99 -16.10 -4.74
C THR A 206 -2.18 -17.18 -5.44
N GLY A 207 -1.08 -17.63 -4.85
CA GLY A 207 -0.07 -18.44 -5.53
C GLY A 207 0.69 -17.70 -6.65
N MET A 208 0.43 -16.41 -6.82
CA MET A 208 1.09 -15.56 -7.82
C MET A 208 2.40 -15.04 -7.26
N ARG A 209 3.47 -15.07 -8.07
CA ARG A 209 4.73 -14.43 -7.72
C ARG A 209 4.69 -12.95 -8.06
N ILE A 210 4.98 -12.11 -7.07
CA ILE A 210 5.14 -10.67 -7.26
C ILE A 210 6.58 -10.41 -7.71
N GLU A 211 6.77 -9.80 -8.88
CA GLU A 211 8.10 -9.51 -9.44
C GLU A 211 8.62 -8.13 -9.00
N GLU A 212 7.71 -7.16 -8.88
CA GLU A 212 8.05 -5.80 -8.50
C GLU A 212 6.99 -5.19 -7.59
N LEU A 213 7.42 -4.32 -6.70
CA LEU A 213 6.57 -3.49 -5.85
C LEU A 213 6.61 -2.06 -6.39
N ARG A 214 5.49 -1.58 -6.92
CA ARG A 214 5.32 -0.20 -7.36
C ARG A 214 4.94 0.66 -6.18
N VAL A 215 5.72 1.69 -5.91
CA VAL A 215 5.58 2.47 -4.67
C VAL A 215 5.45 3.96 -4.93
N ASP A 216 4.71 4.63 -4.08
CA ASP A 216 4.55 6.09 -4.09
C ASP A 216 4.38 6.64 -2.67
N GLY A 217 4.27 7.96 -2.57
CA GLY A 217 4.12 8.67 -1.32
C GLY A 217 5.41 9.24 -0.73
N GLY A 218 5.27 10.10 0.27
CA GLY A 218 6.38 10.87 0.83
C GLY A 218 7.59 10.07 1.31
N PRO A 219 7.42 8.96 2.03
CA PRO A 219 8.51 8.10 2.51
C PRO A 219 9.39 7.49 1.40
N THR A 220 8.93 7.42 0.15
CA THR A 220 9.74 6.90 -0.98
C THR A 220 10.95 7.75 -1.30
N ARG A 221 11.01 8.98 -0.79
CA ARG A 221 12.18 9.87 -0.89
C ARG A 221 13.36 9.44 0.00
N ASN A 222 13.14 8.50 0.92
CA ASN A 222 14.19 7.94 1.78
C ASN A 222 14.86 6.77 1.07
N GLY A 223 16.06 6.98 0.56
CA GLY A 223 16.80 5.99 -0.21
C GLY A 223 17.23 4.76 0.60
N TYR A 224 17.47 4.93 1.92
CA TYR A 224 17.71 3.78 2.81
C TYR A 224 16.47 2.87 2.89
N LEU A 225 15.30 3.46 3.16
CA LEU A 225 14.04 2.70 3.28
C LEU A 225 13.74 1.96 1.97
N MET A 226 13.88 2.61 0.82
CA MET A 226 13.58 1.99 -0.47
C MET A 226 14.54 0.83 -0.81
N GLN A 227 15.83 0.99 -0.53
CA GLN A 227 16.78 -0.11 -0.70
C GLN A 227 16.48 -1.25 0.27
N PHE A 228 16.24 -0.96 1.55
CA PHE A 228 15.90 -1.99 2.53
C PHE A 228 14.58 -2.69 2.21
N GLN A 229 13.57 -1.96 1.70
CA GLN A 229 12.32 -2.55 1.22
C GLN A 229 12.57 -3.55 0.08
N SER A 230 13.38 -3.17 -0.91
CA SER A 230 13.75 -4.07 -2.01
C SER A 230 14.49 -5.31 -1.49
N ASP A 231 15.45 -5.10 -0.59
CA ASP A 231 16.26 -6.15 0.00
C ASP A 231 15.43 -7.17 0.80
N ILE A 232 14.54 -6.69 1.67
CA ILE A 232 13.79 -7.57 2.58
C ILE A 232 12.62 -8.30 1.90
N THR A 233 11.99 -7.68 0.90
CA THR A 233 10.96 -8.33 0.10
C THR A 233 11.54 -9.26 -0.97
N ASN A 234 12.82 -9.08 -1.31
CA ASN A 234 13.46 -9.68 -2.49
C ASN A 234 12.71 -9.36 -3.79
N LYS A 235 12.26 -8.13 -3.93
CA LYS A 235 11.51 -7.62 -5.09
C LYS A 235 12.12 -6.31 -5.56
N ARG A 236 12.02 -6.04 -6.85
CA ARG A 236 12.31 -4.70 -7.34
C ARG A 236 11.34 -3.69 -6.73
N VAL A 237 11.84 -2.57 -6.25
CA VAL A 237 11.03 -1.44 -5.81
C VAL A 237 11.09 -0.37 -6.90
N ASN A 238 9.93 0.05 -7.38
CA ASN A 238 9.75 0.84 -8.57
C ASN A 238 8.98 2.12 -8.24
N ILE A 239 9.65 3.28 -8.28
CA ILE A 239 9.10 4.58 -7.89
C ILE A 239 8.84 5.41 -9.14
N PRO A 240 7.60 5.81 -9.45
CA PRO A 240 7.30 6.67 -10.58
C PRO A 240 7.77 8.11 -10.36
N ASP A 241 8.09 8.78 -11.45
CA ASP A 241 8.35 10.23 -11.49
C ASP A 241 7.03 11.00 -11.59
N ALA A 242 6.11 10.70 -10.66
CA ALA A 242 4.80 11.34 -10.55
C ALA A 242 4.31 11.23 -9.10
N GLU A 243 3.74 12.30 -8.56
CA GLU A 243 3.34 12.34 -7.15
C GLU A 243 1.85 12.00 -6.96
N GLU A 244 0.95 12.47 -7.83
CA GLU A 244 -0.51 12.37 -7.67
C GLU A 244 -1.11 11.20 -8.48
N LEU A 245 -0.75 9.98 -8.12
CA LEU A 245 -1.17 8.79 -8.86
C LEU A 245 -2.66 8.51 -8.81
N SER A 246 -3.35 8.93 -7.74
CA SER A 246 -4.81 8.82 -7.67
C SER A 246 -5.49 9.70 -8.71
N GLY A 247 -5.05 10.97 -8.84
CA GLY A 247 -5.54 11.87 -9.88
C GLY A 247 -5.22 11.38 -11.30
N ILE A 248 -3.99 10.87 -11.49
CA ILE A 248 -3.55 10.30 -12.77
C ILE A 248 -4.42 9.07 -13.13
N GLY A 249 -4.70 8.18 -12.17
CA GLY A 249 -5.53 7.00 -12.42
C GLY A 249 -6.96 7.34 -12.80
N ALA A 250 -7.57 8.33 -12.13
CA ALA A 250 -8.89 8.83 -12.50
C ALA A 250 -8.89 9.47 -13.89
N ALA A 251 -7.85 10.25 -14.21
CA ALA A 251 -7.68 10.86 -15.55
C ALA A 251 -7.48 9.80 -16.63
N TYR A 252 -6.72 8.75 -16.34
CA TYR A 252 -6.54 7.62 -17.26
C TYR A 252 -7.86 6.89 -17.52
N MET A 253 -8.63 6.59 -16.47
CA MET A 253 -9.94 5.95 -16.60
C MET A 253 -10.88 6.80 -17.47
N ALA A 254 -10.99 8.10 -17.18
CA ALA A 254 -11.82 9.01 -17.95
C ALA A 254 -11.36 9.13 -19.41
N GLY A 255 -10.05 9.26 -19.64
CA GLY A 255 -9.50 9.38 -21.00
C GLY A 255 -9.66 8.11 -21.84
N ILE A 256 -9.59 6.93 -21.21
CA ILE A 256 -9.88 5.65 -21.88
C ILE A 256 -11.36 5.55 -22.21
N SER A 257 -12.24 5.88 -21.25
CA SER A 257 -13.69 5.89 -21.45
C SER A 257 -14.12 6.84 -22.57
N ALA A 258 -13.49 8.01 -22.64
CA ALA A 258 -13.72 9.00 -23.70
C ALA A 258 -13.02 8.69 -25.04
N GLY A 259 -12.26 7.59 -25.14
CA GLY A 259 -11.52 7.21 -26.35
C GLY A 259 -10.29 8.10 -26.66
N VAL A 260 -9.82 8.90 -25.68
CA VAL A 260 -8.64 9.79 -25.80
C VAL A 260 -7.34 9.02 -25.60
N TYR A 261 -7.36 8.04 -24.69
CA TYR A 261 -6.18 7.24 -24.32
C TYR A 261 -6.36 5.77 -24.69
N ASP A 262 -5.23 5.19 -25.09
CA ASP A 262 -5.08 3.74 -25.29
C ASP A 262 -4.43 3.13 -24.02
N LEU A 263 -5.13 2.20 -23.39
CA LEU A 263 -4.68 1.56 -22.14
C LEU A 263 -3.29 0.92 -22.26
N GLU A 264 -3.01 0.28 -23.42
CA GLU A 264 -1.73 -0.42 -23.63
C GLU A 264 -0.55 0.55 -23.71
N LYS A 265 -0.79 1.77 -24.21
CA LYS A 265 0.25 2.81 -24.35
C LYS A 265 0.53 3.57 -23.06
N LEU A 266 -0.46 3.66 -22.15
CA LEU A 266 -0.31 4.42 -20.90
C LEU A 266 0.69 3.77 -19.93
N ALA A 267 0.67 2.45 -19.82
CA ALA A 267 1.48 1.72 -18.85
C ALA A 267 3.00 1.81 -19.11
N GLY A 268 3.42 2.12 -20.35
CA GLY A 268 4.84 2.15 -20.75
C GLY A 268 5.54 3.50 -20.62
N ASN A 269 4.81 4.60 -20.48
CA ASN A 269 5.37 5.95 -20.62
C ASN A 269 5.84 6.63 -19.34
N MET A 270 5.61 6.03 -18.18
CA MET A 270 5.98 6.62 -16.89
C MET A 270 7.46 6.34 -16.57
N LYS A 271 8.26 7.39 -16.42
CA LYS A 271 9.64 7.26 -15.94
C LYS A 271 9.64 6.77 -14.50
N ARG A 272 10.60 5.91 -14.16
CA ARG A 272 10.66 5.27 -12.84
C ARG A 272 12.11 5.15 -12.36
N SER A 273 12.31 5.36 -11.05
CA SER A 273 13.53 4.96 -10.35
C SER A 273 13.37 3.56 -9.81
N VAL A 274 14.41 2.73 -9.90
CA VAL A 274 14.34 1.31 -9.53
C VAL A 274 15.40 0.99 -8.49
N TYR A 275 15.01 0.29 -7.44
CA TYR A 275 15.90 -0.34 -6.46
C TYR A 275 15.85 -1.84 -6.67
N GLU A 276 17.01 -2.45 -6.93
CA GLU A 276 17.17 -3.90 -7.05
C GLU A 276 17.58 -4.51 -5.71
N PRO A 277 17.13 -5.74 -5.38
CA PRO A 277 17.60 -6.45 -4.19
C PRO A 277 19.11 -6.69 -4.24
N LYS A 278 19.80 -6.42 -3.12
CA LYS A 278 21.25 -6.59 -2.97
C LYS A 278 21.62 -7.44 -1.76
N MET A 279 20.67 -7.68 -0.87
CA MET A 279 20.88 -8.43 0.35
C MET A 279 20.98 -9.93 0.06
N ASP A 280 21.97 -10.57 0.65
CA ASP A 280 22.10 -12.02 0.64
C ASP A 280 20.88 -12.71 1.26
N ASP A 281 20.50 -13.86 0.71
CA ASP A 281 19.29 -14.60 1.11
C ASP A 281 19.36 -15.05 2.60
N GLU A 282 20.51 -15.50 3.08
CA GLU A 282 20.67 -15.92 4.47
C GLU A 282 20.49 -14.74 5.42
N ILE A 283 21.06 -13.58 5.07
CA ILE A 283 20.92 -12.34 5.85
C ILE A 283 19.46 -11.89 5.86
N ARG A 284 18.79 -11.94 4.73
CA ARG A 284 17.37 -11.58 4.57
C ARG A 284 16.48 -12.43 5.48
N GLU A 285 16.59 -13.75 5.36
CA GLU A 285 15.75 -14.65 6.14
C GLU A 285 16.03 -14.54 7.65
N LYS A 286 17.28 -14.32 8.05
CA LYS A 286 17.63 -14.09 9.46
C LYS A 286 17.01 -12.81 10.00
N LYS A 287 17.06 -11.72 9.23
CA LYS A 287 16.44 -10.43 9.61
C LYS A 287 14.92 -10.57 9.70
N TYR A 288 14.31 -11.20 8.72
CA TYR A 288 12.86 -11.40 8.71
C TYR A 288 12.39 -12.34 9.83
N ALA A 289 13.12 -13.42 10.11
CA ALA A 289 12.84 -14.28 11.27
C ALA A 289 12.94 -13.53 12.60
N GLY A 290 13.90 -12.62 12.73
CA GLY A 290 14.00 -11.72 13.90
C GLY A 290 12.79 -10.80 14.04
N TRP A 291 12.31 -10.22 12.92
CA TRP A 291 11.06 -9.45 12.87
C TRP A 291 9.87 -10.28 13.33
N LYS A 292 9.66 -11.47 12.77
CA LYS A 292 8.55 -12.37 13.14
C LYS A 292 8.57 -12.70 14.62
N LYS A 293 9.76 -12.97 15.18
CA LYS A 293 9.90 -13.21 16.63
C LYS A 293 9.53 -11.99 17.47
N ALA A 294 9.88 -10.77 17.00
CA ALA A 294 9.50 -9.54 17.69
C ALA A 294 7.97 -9.33 17.65
N VAL A 295 7.34 -9.59 16.51
CA VAL A 295 5.87 -9.54 16.37
C VAL A 295 5.19 -10.58 17.26
N ASP A 296 5.64 -11.84 17.25
CA ASP A 296 5.09 -12.91 18.09
C ASP A 296 5.14 -12.58 19.58
N GLY A 297 6.12 -11.74 19.99
CA GLY A 297 6.27 -11.28 21.35
C GLY A 297 5.24 -10.25 21.81
N VAL A 298 4.50 -9.63 20.90
CA VAL A 298 3.50 -8.58 21.18
C VAL A 298 2.07 -9.02 20.89
N LEU A 299 1.88 -10.08 20.10
CA LEU A 299 0.54 -10.60 19.80
C LEU A 299 -0.08 -11.21 21.06
N SER A 300 -1.37 -10.90 21.27
CA SER A 300 -2.16 -11.55 22.30
C SER A 300 -2.40 -13.00 21.92
N LYS A 301 -1.94 -13.93 22.72
CA LYS A 301 -2.15 -15.37 22.52
C LYS A 301 -3.58 -15.78 22.80
#